data_928bcbc9f1cf3891d7e83ae5ca8323ab
#
_entry.id   928bcbc9f1cf3891d7e83ae5ca8323ab
#
_cell.length_a   1.000
_cell.length_b   1.000
_cell.length_c   1.000
_cell.angle_alpha   90.00
_cell.angle_beta   90.00
_cell.angle_gamma   90.00
#
_symmetry.space_group_name_H-M   'P 1'
#
loop_
_entity.id
_entity.type
_entity.pdbx_description
1 polymer ?
#
loop_
_entity_poly.entity_id
_entity_poly.type
_entity_poly.pdbx_seq_one_letter_code
_entity_poly.pdbx_strand_id
1 'polypeptide(L)'
;MGKKLLIDKVNIEGIRGYDVYRANGGYASVEKAFKMSPADVTEEVKKSGLRGRGGAGFPTGMKWSFLAKPEGVARYLVCNADESEPGTFKDRYLMEFLPHLFVEGLVISSYALGANTCFIYIRGEYA
;
A
#
# COMPACT_ATOMS: atom_id res chain seq x y z
N MET A 1 22.69 7.06 9.97
CA MET A 1 21.88 6.38 8.95
C MET A 1 20.40 6.53 9.27
N GLY A 2 19.61 6.81 8.26
CA GLY A 2 18.17 6.92 8.43
C GLY A 2 17.50 5.59 8.74
N LYS A 3 16.31 5.64 9.37
CA LYS A 3 15.50 4.48 9.65
C LYS A 3 14.92 3.91 8.35
N LYS A 4 15.02 2.59 8.16
CA LYS A 4 14.45 1.89 7.00
C LYS A 4 12.99 1.54 7.29
N LEU A 5 12.05 2.41 6.92
CA LEU A 5 10.64 2.23 7.25
C LEU A 5 9.97 1.12 6.43
N LEU A 6 10.32 0.99 5.15
CA LEU A 6 9.68 0.02 4.26
C LEU A 6 10.35 -1.33 4.24
N ILE A 7 11.66 -1.38 4.46
CA ILE A 7 12.44 -2.60 4.29
C ILE A 7 13.14 -3.06 5.57
N ASP A 8 12.69 -2.55 6.71
CA ASP A 8 13.30 -2.88 8.00
C ASP A 8 13.21 -4.36 8.37
N LYS A 9 12.20 -5.06 7.86
CA LYS A 9 11.94 -6.47 8.18
C LYS A 9 12.43 -7.43 7.10
N VAL A 10 13.09 -6.93 6.04
CA VAL A 10 13.44 -7.76 4.89
C VAL A 10 14.38 -8.92 5.25
N ASN A 11 15.21 -8.77 6.28
CA ASN A 11 16.18 -9.78 6.69
C ASN A 11 15.65 -10.77 7.75
N ILE A 12 14.38 -10.65 8.15
CA ILE A 12 13.78 -11.61 9.08
C ILE A 12 13.51 -12.91 8.33
N GLU A 13 14.06 -14.02 8.81
CA GLU A 13 13.85 -15.32 8.20
C GLU A 13 12.35 -15.66 8.15
N GLY A 14 11.88 -16.08 6.98
CA GLY A 14 10.49 -16.47 6.79
C GLY A 14 9.50 -15.32 6.69
N ILE A 15 9.95 -14.06 6.61
CA ILE A 15 9.07 -12.87 6.61
C ILE A 15 8.07 -12.86 5.43
N ARG A 16 8.34 -13.60 4.37
CA ARG A 16 7.40 -13.75 3.25
C ARG A 16 6.20 -14.61 3.62
N GLY A 17 6.29 -15.40 4.69
CA GLY A 17 5.19 -16.21 5.19
C GLY A 17 4.27 -15.42 6.11
N TYR A 18 2.99 -15.71 6.06
CA TYR A 18 1.97 -15.01 6.84
C TYR A 18 2.24 -15.06 8.34
N ASP A 19 2.53 -16.26 8.86
CA ASP A 19 2.70 -16.43 10.30
C ASP A 19 3.88 -15.64 10.87
N VAL A 20 5.01 -15.64 10.17
CA VAL A 20 6.20 -14.89 10.60
C VAL A 20 5.95 -13.39 10.49
N TYR A 21 5.33 -12.95 9.37
CA TYR A 21 4.99 -11.55 9.19
C TYR A 21 4.04 -11.06 10.29
N ARG A 22 3.01 -11.83 10.59
CA ARG A 22 2.03 -11.51 11.63
C ARG A 22 2.68 -11.42 13.01
N ALA A 23 3.58 -12.36 13.33
CA ALA A 23 4.31 -12.39 14.62
C ALA A 23 5.23 -11.17 14.80
N ASN A 24 5.66 -10.55 13.70
CA ASN A 24 6.51 -9.36 13.73
C ASN A 24 5.71 -8.06 13.56
N GLY A 25 4.43 -8.04 13.94
CA GLY A 25 3.58 -6.86 13.93
C GLY A 25 2.83 -6.64 12.61
N GLY A 26 2.90 -7.60 11.70
CA GLY A 26 2.21 -7.51 10.42
C GLY A 26 0.69 -7.46 10.59
N TYR A 27 0.03 -6.69 9.73
CA TYR A 27 -1.41 -6.46 9.72
C TYR A 27 -1.98 -5.78 10.97
N ALA A 28 -1.14 -5.37 11.93
CA ALA A 28 -1.59 -4.58 13.08
C ALA A 28 -2.18 -3.25 12.64
N SER A 29 -1.60 -2.64 11.62
CA SER A 29 -2.11 -1.38 11.04
C SER A 29 -3.46 -1.56 10.37
N VAL A 30 -3.71 -2.72 9.75
CA VAL A 30 -5.02 -3.05 9.16
C VAL A 30 -6.08 -3.12 10.26
N GLU A 31 -5.79 -3.81 11.35
CA GLU A 31 -6.71 -3.89 12.49
C GLU A 31 -7.03 -2.51 13.06
N LYS A 32 -6.01 -1.68 13.20
CA LYS A 32 -6.16 -0.31 13.69
C LYS A 32 -7.00 0.52 12.72
N ALA A 33 -6.73 0.42 11.42
CA ALA A 33 -7.48 1.16 10.40
C ALA A 33 -8.95 0.78 10.38
N PHE A 34 -9.28 -0.49 10.57
CA PHE A 34 -10.67 -0.96 10.57
C PHE A 34 -11.48 -0.46 11.78
N LYS A 35 -10.82 0.02 12.83
CA LYS A 35 -11.46 0.66 13.97
C LYS A 35 -11.70 2.16 13.74
N MET A 36 -11.17 2.72 12.66
CA MET A 36 -11.33 4.12 12.27
C MET A 36 -12.31 4.21 11.11
N SER A 37 -12.91 5.39 10.90
CA SER A 37 -13.68 5.62 9.68
C SER A 37 -12.74 5.75 8.48
N PRO A 38 -13.20 5.45 7.25
CA PRO A 38 -12.39 5.69 6.05
C PRO A 38 -11.86 7.12 5.93
N ALA A 39 -12.67 8.11 6.31
CA ALA A 39 -12.25 9.51 6.30
C ALA A 39 -11.10 9.76 7.29
N ASP A 40 -11.14 9.15 8.47
CA ASP A 40 -10.09 9.29 9.46
C ASP A 40 -8.79 8.63 9.01
N VAL A 41 -8.87 7.51 8.30
CA VAL A 41 -7.68 6.88 7.71
C VAL A 41 -7.05 7.81 6.68
N THR A 42 -7.85 8.43 5.83
CA THR A 42 -7.37 9.42 4.84
C THR A 42 -6.68 10.59 5.54
N GLU A 43 -7.25 11.11 6.64
CA GLU A 43 -6.65 12.20 7.41
C GLU A 43 -5.30 11.79 8.02
N GLU A 44 -5.18 10.57 8.52
CA GLU A 44 -3.90 10.05 9.03
C GLU A 44 -2.83 10.03 7.93
N VAL A 45 -3.19 9.60 6.73
CA VAL A 45 -2.27 9.60 5.59
C VAL A 45 -1.86 11.03 5.22
N LYS A 46 -2.80 11.98 5.23
CA LYS A 46 -2.48 13.40 5.00
C LYS A 46 -1.49 13.92 6.04
N LYS A 47 -1.74 13.67 7.32
CA LYS A 47 -0.88 14.12 8.42
C LYS A 47 0.50 13.51 8.37
N SER A 48 0.64 12.29 7.84
CA SER A 48 1.92 11.61 7.74
C SER A 48 2.88 12.27 6.76
N GLY A 49 2.37 13.07 5.83
CA GLY A 49 3.17 13.68 4.78
C GLY A 49 3.61 12.72 3.70
N LEU A 50 3.02 11.51 3.65
CA LEU A 50 3.36 10.52 2.63
C LEU A 50 3.13 11.07 1.22
N ARG A 51 4.11 10.87 0.36
CA ARG A 51 4.07 11.32 -1.03
C ARG A 51 4.23 10.14 -1.99
N GLY A 52 3.69 10.30 -3.19
CA GLY A 52 3.88 9.34 -4.26
C GLY A 52 5.34 9.16 -4.62
N ARG A 53 5.71 7.97 -5.04
CA ARG A 53 7.07 7.61 -5.46
C ARG A 53 7.18 7.36 -6.96
N GLY A 54 6.16 7.74 -7.73
CA GLY A 54 6.14 7.61 -9.18
C GLY A 54 6.76 8.77 -9.96
N GLY A 55 7.46 9.68 -9.28
CA GLY A 55 8.15 10.81 -9.89
C GLY A 55 7.59 12.18 -9.52
N ALA A 56 6.28 12.34 -9.49
CA ALA A 56 5.64 13.63 -9.22
C ALA A 56 5.69 14.04 -7.74
N GLY A 57 5.81 13.10 -6.81
CA GLY A 57 5.89 13.38 -5.39
C GLY A 57 4.64 14.03 -4.80
N PHE A 58 3.47 13.82 -5.39
CA PHE A 58 2.23 14.44 -4.93
C PHE A 58 1.81 13.86 -3.57
N PRO A 59 1.30 14.69 -2.63
CA PRO A 59 0.85 14.19 -1.33
C PRO A 59 -0.28 13.18 -1.47
N THR A 60 -0.06 11.97 -0.98
CA THR A 60 -0.97 10.83 -1.17
C THR A 60 -2.35 11.07 -0.55
N GLY A 61 -2.40 11.52 0.70
CA GLY A 61 -3.67 11.73 1.39
C GLY A 61 -4.50 12.83 0.74
N MET A 62 -3.85 13.87 0.24
CA MET A 62 -4.56 14.93 -0.50
C MET A 62 -5.17 14.38 -1.78
N LYS A 63 -4.43 13.56 -2.52
CA LYS A 63 -4.93 12.91 -3.73
C LYS A 63 -6.14 12.02 -3.43
N TRP A 64 -6.11 11.29 -2.34
CA TRP A 64 -7.23 10.47 -1.90
C TRP A 64 -8.46 11.31 -1.56
N SER A 65 -8.27 12.48 -0.96
CA SER A 65 -9.38 13.36 -0.60
C SER A 65 -10.11 13.96 -1.80
N PHE A 66 -9.46 13.97 -2.98
CA PHE A 66 -10.07 14.48 -4.21
C PHE A 66 -10.99 13.47 -4.89
N LEU A 67 -11.00 12.21 -4.44
CA LEU A 67 -11.83 11.18 -5.05
C LEU A 67 -13.31 11.49 -4.88
N ALA A 68 -14.05 11.55 -6.00
CA ALA A 68 -15.49 11.66 -5.97
C ALA A 68 -16.11 10.36 -5.44
N LYS A 69 -17.09 10.49 -4.56
CA LYS A 69 -17.73 9.35 -3.90
C LYS A 69 -19.24 9.34 -4.13
N PRO A 70 -19.71 9.18 -5.40
CA PRO A 70 -21.15 9.08 -5.65
C PRO A 70 -21.72 7.82 -5.01
N GLU A 71 -22.91 7.92 -4.43
CA GLU A 71 -23.60 6.79 -3.84
C GLU A 71 -24.04 5.79 -4.92
N GLY A 72 -24.05 4.50 -4.56
CA GLY A 72 -24.56 3.43 -5.42
C GLY A 72 -23.63 3.05 -6.58
N VAL A 73 -22.45 3.63 -6.66
CA VAL A 73 -21.46 3.32 -7.71
C VAL A 73 -20.35 2.46 -7.13
N ALA A 74 -20.06 1.34 -7.80
CA ALA A 74 -18.94 0.47 -7.42
C ALA A 74 -17.62 1.21 -7.64
N ARG A 75 -16.70 1.04 -6.69
CA ARG A 75 -15.34 1.59 -6.79
C ARG A 75 -14.34 0.48 -6.83
N TYR A 76 -13.32 0.70 -7.64
CA TYR A 76 -12.23 -0.24 -7.81
C TYR A 76 -10.91 0.47 -7.52
N LEU A 77 -10.02 -0.20 -6.80
CA LEU A 77 -8.65 0.25 -6.65
C LEU A 77 -7.79 -0.48 -7.66
N VAL A 78 -7.03 0.28 -8.43
CA VAL A 78 -6.04 -0.32 -9.34
C VAL A 78 -4.66 0.06 -8.82
N CYS A 79 -3.91 -0.92 -8.40
CA CYS A 79 -2.52 -0.74 -7.98
C CYS A 79 -1.63 -0.85 -9.21
N ASN A 80 -1.02 0.25 -9.60
CA ASN A 80 -0.07 0.25 -10.71
C ASN A 80 1.30 -0.17 -10.19
N ALA A 81 1.61 -1.44 -10.38
CA ALA A 81 2.92 -2.01 -10.05
C ALA A 81 3.72 -2.36 -11.33
N ASP A 82 3.39 -1.70 -12.44
CA ASP A 82 4.12 -1.86 -13.70
C ASP A 82 5.39 -1.01 -13.67
N GLU A 83 6.55 -1.67 -13.73
CA GLU A 83 7.86 -1.02 -13.77
C GLU A 83 8.55 -1.34 -15.09
N SER A 84 7.97 -0.80 -16.17
CA SER A 84 8.50 -1.03 -17.52
C SER A 84 9.64 -0.11 -17.90
N GLU A 85 9.94 0.93 -17.12
CA GLU A 85 11.07 1.82 -17.39
C GLU A 85 12.40 1.12 -17.08
N PRO A 86 13.39 1.23 -17.98
CA PRO A 86 14.68 0.60 -17.75
C PRO A 86 15.35 1.04 -16.45
N GLY A 87 15.89 0.08 -15.69
CA GLY A 87 16.61 0.34 -14.44
C GLY A 87 15.76 0.50 -13.21
N THR A 88 14.42 0.46 -13.33
CA THR A 88 13.53 0.53 -12.17
C THR A 88 13.24 -0.87 -11.62
N PHE A 89 13.32 -1.02 -10.29
CA PHE A 89 13.08 -2.31 -9.63
C PHE A 89 12.52 -2.17 -8.21
N LYS A 90 12.13 -0.97 -7.79
CA LYS A 90 11.68 -0.74 -6.40
C LYS A 90 10.42 -1.52 -6.04
N ASP A 91 9.44 -1.58 -6.96
CA ASP A 91 8.18 -2.28 -6.71
C ASP A 91 8.36 -3.80 -6.78
N ARG A 92 9.22 -4.27 -7.66
CA ARG A 92 9.60 -5.69 -7.71
C ARG A 92 10.20 -6.13 -6.39
N TYR A 93 11.11 -5.33 -5.83
CA TYR A 93 11.74 -5.65 -4.55
C TYR A 93 10.70 -5.82 -3.44
N LEU A 94 9.76 -4.88 -3.34
CA LEU A 94 8.70 -4.94 -2.33
C LEU A 94 7.78 -6.16 -2.52
N MET A 95 7.35 -6.43 -3.75
CA MET A 95 6.47 -7.55 -4.04
C MET A 95 7.15 -8.90 -3.80
N GLU A 96 8.43 -9.01 -4.16
CA GLU A 96 9.16 -10.28 -4.05
C GLU A 96 9.59 -10.58 -2.60
N PHE A 97 10.07 -9.59 -1.87
CA PHE A 97 10.66 -9.79 -0.54
C PHE A 97 9.73 -9.44 0.62
N LEU A 98 8.76 -8.56 0.39
CA LEU A 98 7.80 -8.11 1.42
C LEU A 98 6.37 -8.14 0.88
N PRO A 99 5.88 -9.29 0.41
CA PRO A 99 4.55 -9.37 -0.20
C PRO A 99 3.42 -9.00 0.75
N HIS A 100 3.53 -9.34 2.03
CA HIS A 100 2.49 -9.01 3.02
C HIS A 100 2.45 -7.52 3.34
N LEU A 101 3.58 -6.82 3.35
CA LEU A 101 3.59 -5.37 3.50
C LEU A 101 2.84 -4.71 2.33
N PHE A 102 3.07 -5.20 1.14
CA PHE A 102 2.39 -4.74 -0.07
C PHE A 102 0.87 -4.97 0.02
N VAL A 103 0.46 -6.18 0.39
CA VAL A 103 -0.97 -6.52 0.56
C VAL A 103 -1.61 -5.68 1.67
N GLU A 104 -0.92 -5.49 2.77
CA GLU A 104 -1.40 -4.64 3.88
C GLU A 104 -1.70 -3.23 3.40
N GLY A 105 -0.81 -2.64 2.61
CA GLY A 105 -1.03 -1.33 2.01
C GLY A 105 -2.24 -1.29 1.09
N LEU A 106 -2.45 -2.33 0.29
CA LEU A 106 -3.61 -2.44 -0.60
C LEU A 106 -4.93 -2.51 0.19
N VAL A 107 -4.94 -3.27 1.28
CA VAL A 107 -6.14 -3.41 2.14
C VAL A 107 -6.49 -2.08 2.78
N ILE A 108 -5.52 -1.38 3.36
CA ILE A 108 -5.74 -0.07 3.99
C ILE A 108 -6.22 0.95 2.98
N SER A 109 -5.58 1.00 1.81
CA SER A 109 -5.96 1.93 0.74
C SER A 109 -7.38 1.67 0.24
N SER A 110 -7.73 0.41 0.03
CA SER A 110 -9.07 0.02 -0.41
C SER A 110 -10.13 0.43 0.61
N TYR A 111 -9.86 0.21 1.89
CA TYR A 111 -10.75 0.62 2.96
C TYR A 111 -10.95 2.14 2.99
N ALA A 112 -9.87 2.90 2.95
CA ALA A 112 -9.92 4.37 2.99
C ALA A 112 -10.67 4.95 1.79
N LEU A 113 -10.53 4.34 0.62
CA LEU A 113 -11.15 4.83 -0.62
C LEU A 113 -12.53 4.23 -0.90
N GLY A 114 -12.98 3.29 -0.06
CA GLY A 114 -14.29 2.64 -0.23
C GLY A 114 -14.35 1.68 -1.40
N ALA A 115 -13.23 1.08 -1.78
CA ALA A 115 -13.16 0.11 -2.86
C ALA A 115 -13.32 -1.31 -2.29
N ASN A 116 -14.19 -2.11 -2.89
CA ASN A 116 -14.40 -3.52 -2.51
C ASN A 116 -13.52 -4.48 -3.29
N THR A 117 -12.97 -4.03 -4.41
CA THR A 117 -12.15 -4.85 -5.29
C THR A 117 -10.89 -4.10 -5.66
N CYS A 118 -9.77 -4.78 -5.59
CA CYS A 118 -8.48 -4.21 -5.97
C CYS A 118 -7.86 -5.06 -7.08
N PHE A 119 -7.39 -4.40 -8.12
CA PHE A 119 -6.65 -5.02 -9.21
C PHE A 119 -5.19 -4.60 -9.10
N ILE A 120 -4.29 -5.55 -9.28
CA ILE A 120 -2.84 -5.27 -9.32
C ILE A 120 -2.40 -5.39 -10.78
N TYR A 121 -1.94 -4.27 -11.33
CA TYR A 121 -1.39 -4.22 -12.69
C TYR A 121 0.13 -4.32 -12.60
N ILE A 122 0.67 -5.43 -13.09
CA ILE A 122 2.12 -5.69 -13.07
C ILE A 122 2.59 -6.02 -14.49
N ARG A 123 3.90 -5.82 -14.72
CA ARG A 123 4.48 -6.29 -15.99
C ARG A 123 4.53 -7.82 -15.99
N GLY A 124 4.37 -8.42 -17.19
CA GLY A 124 4.29 -9.88 -17.32
C GLY A 124 5.49 -10.63 -16.75
N GLU A 125 6.67 -10.02 -16.74
CA GLU A 125 7.89 -10.61 -16.21
C GLU A 125 7.88 -10.78 -14.67
N TYR A 126 6.97 -10.10 -13.98
CA TYR A 126 6.83 -10.19 -12.52
C TYR A 126 5.75 -11.16 -12.08
N ALA A 127 4.98 -11.69 -13.01
CA ALA A 127 3.85 -12.56 -12.71
C ALA A 127 4.28 -13.94 -12.21
#